data_c5230c90f447755962ee6da4f9b5603b
#
_entry.id   c5230c90f447755962ee6da4f9b5603b
#
_cell.length_a   1.000
_cell.length_b   1.000
_cell.length_c   1.000
_cell.angle_alpha   90.00
_cell.angle_beta   90.00
_cell.angle_gamma   90.00
#
_symmetry.space_group_name_H-M   'P 1'
#
loop_
_entity.id
_entity.type
_entity.pdbx_description
1 polymer ?
#
loop_
_entity_poly.entity_id
_entity_poly.type
_entity_poly.pdbx_seq_one_letter_code
_entity_poly.pdbx_strand_id
1 'polypeptide(L)'
;MSIPNSKVDEVVQIDATHSIASLIQRVGRSGRKDGESSNLFLYATNQWSLLQSLACWLLYKEGFIEPPLTNERPYDILLHQALSITKGHSGIRLTDLVKQLKENFTFNQIEVLEIESVLNHLISIDFLEKLHNEVIIGVEGEKIVNSRDFYSVFKTEENFKVVNAGNTIGEVPFSPQIIDDENILLAAKIWKIKFIDFKSKKIEVIQAKDGKKPMFFGSGVTIHPRIREKMFEILFSKTDYDVLDQPSCDEIETIRKDFSVFNIQDLKVDRPLLTAEKQLQLFTFTGTRINRTIQLLLNIAGVKNNLDDSSSSFEIEVPKQELLSKWNSLTQPLAVIDNHISNLLQTTPTLLDFSKWGHFLPQTFQVKLIKEKYFDIANTEQLLTIIKPVENKQQFA
;
A
#
# COMPACT_ATOMS: atom_id res chain seq x y z
N MET A 1 12.95 13.40 -11.06
CA MET A 1 14.33 13.91 -11.25
C MET A 1 14.92 13.16 -12.41
N SER A 2 15.13 13.82 -13.55
CA SER A 2 15.87 13.26 -14.69
C SER A 2 17.35 13.47 -14.40
N ILE A 3 18.09 12.38 -14.20
CA ILE A 3 19.56 12.44 -14.16
C ILE A 3 20.01 12.73 -15.60
N PRO A 4 20.64 13.89 -15.88
CA PRO A 4 21.08 14.21 -17.24
C PRO A 4 22.23 13.28 -17.59
N ASN A 5 22.14 12.56 -18.71
CA ASN A 5 23.19 11.87 -19.48
C ASN A 5 24.43 11.32 -18.74
N SER A 6 24.32 10.96 -17.46
CA SER A 6 25.39 10.26 -16.75
C SER A 6 25.42 8.80 -17.22
N LYS A 7 26.59 8.36 -17.66
CA LYS A 7 26.84 6.96 -18.00
C LYS A 7 26.72 6.15 -16.72
N VAL A 8 25.70 5.30 -16.66
CA VAL A 8 25.52 4.34 -15.57
C VAL A 8 25.90 2.97 -16.12
N ASP A 9 26.97 2.42 -15.66
CA ASP A 9 27.48 1.13 -16.13
C ASP A 9 26.80 -0.03 -15.38
N GLU A 10 26.49 0.16 -14.10
CA GLU A 10 25.90 -0.86 -13.23
C GLU A 10 24.80 -0.26 -12.33
N VAL A 11 23.79 -1.06 -12.02
CA VAL A 11 22.74 -0.74 -11.06
C VAL A 11 22.82 -1.70 -9.89
N VAL A 12 22.91 -1.17 -8.69
CA VAL A 12 22.88 -1.93 -7.44
C VAL A 12 21.54 -1.70 -6.78
N GLN A 13 20.81 -2.76 -6.50
CA GLN A 13 19.56 -2.76 -5.76
C GLN A 13 19.76 -3.46 -4.42
N ILE A 14 19.52 -2.74 -3.33
CA ILE A 14 19.48 -3.32 -1.99
C ILE A 14 18.04 -3.64 -1.65
N ASP A 15 17.78 -4.86 -1.24
CA ASP A 15 16.49 -5.47 -0.99
C ASP A 15 15.56 -5.53 -2.21
N ALA A 16 14.50 -6.31 -2.09
CA ALA A 16 13.59 -6.61 -3.18
C ALA A 16 12.84 -5.37 -3.67
N THR A 17 12.61 -5.31 -4.97
CA THR A 17 11.64 -4.37 -5.52
C THR A 17 10.23 -4.83 -5.17
N HIS A 18 9.31 -3.89 -5.05
CA HIS A 18 7.91 -4.16 -4.76
C HIS A 18 7.09 -4.50 -6.01
N SER A 19 7.66 -4.28 -7.20
CA SER A 19 7.00 -4.49 -8.46
C SER A 19 8.00 -4.82 -9.57
N ILE A 20 7.55 -5.54 -10.58
CA ILE A 20 8.35 -5.85 -11.77
C ILE A 20 8.57 -4.59 -12.60
N ALA A 21 7.56 -3.73 -12.71
CA ALA A 21 7.70 -2.43 -13.37
C ALA A 21 8.83 -1.59 -12.73
N SER A 22 8.93 -1.58 -11.40
CA SER A 22 10.03 -0.91 -10.69
C SER A 22 11.39 -1.55 -10.99
N LEU A 23 11.47 -2.87 -11.08
CA LEU A 23 12.67 -3.60 -11.46
C LEU A 23 13.12 -3.22 -12.88
N ILE A 24 12.20 -3.24 -13.84
CA ILE A 24 12.45 -2.87 -15.24
C ILE A 24 12.98 -1.44 -15.35
N GLN A 25 12.36 -0.49 -14.64
CA GLN A 25 12.79 0.90 -14.64
C GLN A 25 14.21 1.09 -14.08
N ARG A 26 14.63 0.25 -13.12
CA ARG A 26 15.96 0.28 -12.54
C ARG A 26 16.99 -0.37 -13.46
N VAL A 27 16.71 -1.56 -13.99
CA VAL A 27 17.56 -2.25 -14.99
C VAL A 27 17.83 -1.33 -16.16
N GLY A 28 16.81 -0.66 -16.70
CA GLY A 28 16.94 0.28 -17.83
C GLY A 28 17.71 1.58 -17.53
N ARG A 29 18.32 1.73 -16.34
CA ARG A 29 19.23 2.87 -16.06
C ARG A 29 20.64 2.61 -16.56
N SER A 30 21.09 1.36 -16.65
CA SER A 30 22.35 0.94 -17.27
C SER A 30 22.14 0.47 -18.72
N GLY A 31 23.20 0.32 -19.49
CA GLY A 31 23.17 -0.24 -20.84
C GLY A 31 22.31 0.55 -21.83
N ARG A 32 22.33 1.88 -21.80
CA ARG A 32 21.47 2.74 -22.65
C ARG A 32 21.96 2.95 -24.05
N LYS A 33 23.17 2.51 -24.38
CA LYS A 33 23.71 2.62 -25.75
C LYS A 33 23.42 1.36 -26.53
N ASP A 34 23.23 1.51 -27.83
CA ASP A 34 23.03 0.38 -28.71
C ASP A 34 24.22 -0.61 -28.62
N GLY A 35 23.89 -1.87 -28.32
CA GLY A 35 24.86 -2.94 -28.12
C GLY A 35 25.44 -3.08 -26.71
N GLU A 36 25.11 -2.21 -25.76
CA GLU A 36 25.50 -2.37 -24.36
C GLU A 36 24.45 -3.23 -23.60
N SER A 37 24.91 -4.15 -22.76
CA SER A 37 24.03 -4.92 -21.86
C SER A 37 23.79 -4.15 -20.57
N SER A 38 22.59 -4.27 -20.02
CA SER A 38 22.27 -3.73 -18.70
C SER A 38 22.78 -4.66 -17.60
N ASN A 39 23.47 -4.12 -16.60
CA ASN A 39 23.99 -4.86 -15.46
C ASN A 39 23.23 -4.47 -14.20
N LEU A 40 22.66 -5.47 -13.51
CA LEU A 40 21.94 -5.31 -12.25
C LEU A 40 22.47 -6.29 -11.21
N PHE A 41 22.82 -5.77 -10.04
CA PHE A 41 23.15 -6.55 -8.87
C PHE A 41 22.04 -6.39 -7.81
N LEU A 42 21.50 -7.52 -7.35
CA LEU A 42 20.49 -7.57 -6.29
C LEU A 42 21.14 -8.08 -5.01
N TYR A 43 21.14 -7.27 -3.96
CA TYR A 43 21.64 -7.65 -2.62
C TYR A 43 20.46 -7.70 -1.65
N ALA A 44 20.29 -8.82 -0.99
CA ALA A 44 19.25 -9.01 0.02
C ALA A 44 19.85 -8.93 1.44
N THR A 45 19.17 -8.23 2.35
CA THR A 45 19.59 -8.12 3.75
C THR A 45 18.96 -9.17 4.66
N ASN A 46 17.98 -9.90 4.15
CA ASN A 46 17.28 -10.97 4.85
C ASN A 46 16.67 -11.98 3.86
N GLN A 47 16.32 -13.13 4.38
CA GLN A 47 15.78 -14.27 3.61
C GLN A 47 14.52 -13.93 2.78
N TRP A 48 13.59 -13.15 3.33
CA TRP A 48 12.35 -12.78 2.63
C TRP A 48 12.62 -11.83 1.48
N SER A 49 13.56 -10.91 1.67
CA SER A 49 14.02 -10.01 0.61
C SER A 49 14.74 -10.78 -0.50
N LEU A 50 15.57 -11.78 -0.16
CA LEU A 50 16.21 -12.65 -1.14
C LEU A 50 15.16 -13.42 -1.95
N LEU A 51 14.22 -14.06 -1.28
CA LEU A 51 13.16 -14.83 -1.92
C LEU A 51 12.29 -13.96 -2.86
N GLN A 52 11.93 -12.75 -2.42
CA GLN A 52 11.18 -11.81 -3.25
C GLN A 52 12.01 -11.27 -4.41
N SER A 53 13.29 -10.99 -4.22
CA SER A 53 14.20 -10.55 -5.30
C SER A 53 14.30 -11.61 -6.39
N LEU A 54 14.47 -12.87 -6.01
CA LEU A 54 14.50 -14.00 -6.92
C LEU A 54 13.15 -14.15 -7.64
N ALA A 55 12.03 -14.06 -6.92
CA ALA A 55 10.69 -14.11 -7.52
C ALA A 55 10.48 -12.99 -8.55
N CYS A 56 10.88 -11.75 -8.22
CA CYS A 56 10.80 -10.62 -9.14
C CYS A 56 11.68 -10.83 -10.38
N TRP A 57 12.89 -11.34 -10.20
CA TRP A 57 13.79 -11.65 -11.31
C TRP A 57 13.22 -12.72 -12.25
N LEU A 58 12.71 -13.82 -11.71
CA LEU A 58 12.10 -14.88 -12.50
C LEU A 58 10.88 -14.40 -13.28
N LEU A 59 9.99 -13.62 -12.63
CA LEU A 59 8.83 -13.03 -13.29
C LEU A 59 9.24 -12.04 -14.39
N TYR A 60 10.28 -11.25 -14.17
CA TYR A 60 10.87 -10.39 -15.21
C TYR A 60 11.36 -11.20 -16.41
N LYS A 61 12.06 -12.32 -16.18
CA LYS A 61 12.52 -13.24 -17.25
C LYS A 61 11.36 -13.91 -17.98
N GLU A 62 10.25 -14.18 -17.30
CA GLU A 62 9.00 -14.71 -17.87
C GLU A 62 8.22 -13.65 -18.68
N GLY A 63 8.66 -12.39 -18.66
CA GLY A 63 7.99 -11.27 -19.34
C GLY A 63 6.73 -10.79 -18.61
N PHE A 64 6.54 -11.17 -17.34
CA PHE A 64 5.42 -10.71 -16.56
C PHE A 64 5.64 -9.25 -16.12
N ILE A 65 4.58 -8.45 -16.24
CA ILE A 65 4.49 -7.10 -15.66
C ILE A 65 3.11 -7.02 -15.02
N GLU A 66 3.08 -6.60 -13.76
CA GLU A 66 1.81 -6.38 -13.08
C GLU A 66 0.98 -5.28 -13.76
N PRO A 67 -0.34 -5.48 -13.91
CA PRO A 67 -1.21 -4.44 -14.44
C PRO A 67 -1.21 -3.23 -13.50
N PRO A 68 -1.33 -2.00 -14.04
CA PRO A 68 -1.46 -0.82 -13.21
C PRO A 68 -2.73 -0.92 -12.35
N LEU A 69 -2.62 -0.53 -11.07
CA LEU A 69 -3.78 -0.37 -10.23
C LEU A 69 -4.56 0.86 -10.72
N THR A 70 -5.72 0.64 -11.29
CA THR A 70 -6.63 1.69 -11.73
C THR A 70 -7.65 1.95 -10.63
N ASN A 71 -7.96 3.23 -10.39
CA ASN A 71 -9.08 3.64 -9.56
C ASN A 71 -10.29 3.78 -10.48
N GLU A 72 -11.25 2.87 -10.38
CA GLU A 72 -12.43 2.86 -11.26
C GLU A 72 -13.42 3.99 -10.93
N ARG A 73 -13.43 4.43 -9.66
CA ARG A 73 -14.36 5.45 -9.15
C ARG A 73 -13.61 6.54 -8.38
N PRO A 74 -12.84 7.41 -9.06
CA PRO A 74 -12.02 8.43 -8.43
C PRO A 74 -12.87 9.61 -7.96
N TYR A 75 -13.61 9.44 -6.87
CA TYR A 75 -14.54 10.46 -6.33
C TYR A 75 -13.81 11.74 -5.89
N ASP A 76 -12.58 11.62 -5.44
CA ASP A 76 -11.73 12.76 -5.07
C ASP A 76 -11.35 13.60 -6.30
N ILE A 77 -11.06 12.95 -7.42
CA ILE A 77 -10.81 13.63 -8.70
C ILE A 77 -12.12 14.19 -9.27
N LEU A 78 -13.25 13.50 -9.10
CA LEU A 78 -14.57 14.01 -9.48
C LEU A 78 -14.88 15.34 -8.77
N LEU A 79 -14.64 15.41 -7.46
CA LEU A 79 -14.79 16.64 -6.67
C LEU A 79 -13.93 17.76 -7.23
N HIS A 80 -12.64 17.50 -7.44
CA HIS A 80 -11.71 18.49 -7.99
C HIS A 80 -12.15 18.96 -9.39
N GLN A 81 -12.58 18.05 -10.27
CA GLN A 81 -13.05 18.40 -11.61
C GLN A 81 -14.36 19.21 -11.57
N ALA A 82 -15.27 18.90 -10.66
CA ALA A 82 -16.49 19.68 -10.47
C ALA A 82 -16.17 21.14 -10.16
N LEU A 83 -15.25 21.40 -9.21
CA LEU A 83 -14.80 22.74 -8.88
C LEU A 83 -14.06 23.41 -10.06
N SER A 84 -13.21 22.69 -10.77
CA SER A 84 -12.45 23.22 -11.90
C SER A 84 -13.35 23.63 -13.07
N ILE A 85 -14.34 22.81 -13.41
CA ILE A 85 -15.32 23.10 -14.48
C ILE A 85 -16.15 24.32 -14.08
N THR A 86 -16.69 24.33 -12.87
CA THR A 86 -17.51 25.46 -12.39
C THR A 86 -16.75 26.77 -12.40
N LYS A 87 -15.48 26.77 -11.96
CA LYS A 87 -14.59 27.93 -12.03
C LYS A 87 -14.38 28.40 -13.47
N GLY A 88 -14.15 27.47 -14.40
CA GLY A 88 -13.89 27.79 -15.81
C GLY A 88 -15.09 28.42 -16.52
N HIS A 89 -16.31 28.07 -16.12
CA HIS A 89 -17.55 28.61 -16.70
C HIS A 89 -18.08 29.88 -16.02
N SER A 90 -17.53 30.28 -14.88
CA SER A 90 -18.04 31.37 -14.04
C SER A 90 -19.51 31.21 -13.60
N GLY A 91 -20.03 30.00 -13.71
CA GLY A 91 -21.40 29.57 -13.45
C GLY A 91 -21.86 28.56 -14.51
N ILE A 92 -22.46 27.46 -14.09
CA ILE A 92 -22.93 26.38 -14.98
C ILE A 92 -24.23 25.79 -14.42
N ARG A 93 -25.17 25.41 -15.30
CA ARG A 93 -26.35 24.69 -14.84
C ARG A 93 -25.95 23.34 -14.23
N LEU A 94 -26.57 23.01 -13.09
CA LEU A 94 -26.24 21.77 -12.35
C LEU A 94 -26.38 20.52 -13.24
N THR A 95 -27.42 20.50 -14.09
CA THR A 95 -27.65 19.41 -15.06
C THR A 95 -26.52 19.29 -16.10
N ASP A 96 -26.00 20.44 -16.54
CA ASP A 96 -24.93 20.46 -17.54
C ASP A 96 -23.59 20.05 -16.91
N LEU A 97 -23.35 20.44 -15.65
CA LEU A 97 -22.18 19.97 -14.88
C LEU A 97 -22.21 18.46 -14.67
N VAL A 98 -23.35 17.89 -14.24
CA VAL A 98 -23.54 16.44 -14.09
C VAL A 98 -23.27 15.74 -15.42
N LYS A 99 -23.82 16.27 -16.52
CA LYS A 99 -23.63 15.72 -17.86
C LYS A 99 -22.16 15.71 -18.28
N GLN A 100 -21.46 16.85 -18.14
CA GLN A 100 -20.04 16.97 -18.49
C GLN A 100 -19.16 16.00 -17.67
N LEU A 101 -19.45 15.85 -16.37
CA LEU A 101 -18.74 14.90 -15.52
C LEU A 101 -19.01 13.47 -15.97
N LYS A 102 -20.27 13.08 -16.23
CA LYS A 102 -20.63 11.72 -16.61
C LYS A 102 -20.11 11.31 -18.00
N GLU A 103 -20.05 12.24 -18.94
CA GLU A 103 -19.52 12.03 -20.28
C GLU A 103 -17.98 11.86 -20.30
N ASN A 104 -17.28 12.26 -19.23
CA ASN A 104 -15.85 12.03 -19.13
C ASN A 104 -15.57 10.56 -18.86
N PHE A 105 -14.69 9.96 -19.67
CA PHE A 105 -14.31 8.55 -19.54
C PHE A 105 -13.85 8.16 -18.14
N THR A 106 -13.14 9.05 -17.44
CA THR A 106 -12.64 8.82 -16.07
C THR A 106 -13.75 8.56 -15.06
N PHE A 107 -14.95 9.11 -15.28
CA PHE A 107 -16.08 9.01 -14.35
C PHE A 107 -17.22 8.13 -14.87
N ASN A 108 -17.03 7.42 -15.96
CA ASN A 108 -18.07 6.62 -16.61
C ASN A 108 -18.59 5.47 -15.71
N GLN A 109 -17.82 5.02 -14.74
CA GLN A 109 -18.20 4.01 -13.75
C GLN A 109 -18.91 4.59 -12.52
N ILE A 110 -18.96 5.92 -12.38
CA ILE A 110 -19.67 6.60 -11.28
C ILE A 110 -21.11 6.84 -11.70
N GLU A 111 -22.07 6.39 -10.90
CA GLU A 111 -23.47 6.57 -11.19
C GLU A 111 -23.90 8.05 -11.09
N VAL A 112 -24.89 8.45 -11.90
CA VAL A 112 -25.38 9.84 -11.92
C VAL A 112 -25.81 10.30 -10.52
N LEU A 113 -26.53 9.45 -9.79
CA LEU A 113 -26.94 9.75 -8.40
C LEU A 113 -25.77 9.96 -7.45
N GLU A 114 -24.66 9.28 -7.67
CA GLU A 114 -23.43 9.48 -6.86
C GLU A 114 -22.78 10.83 -7.20
N ILE A 115 -22.73 11.20 -8.49
CA ILE A 115 -22.25 12.52 -8.92
C ILE A 115 -23.11 13.61 -8.26
N GLU A 116 -24.42 13.50 -8.37
CA GLU A 116 -25.37 14.45 -7.76
C GLU A 116 -25.19 14.52 -6.24
N SER A 117 -24.97 13.39 -5.58
CA SER A 117 -24.70 13.34 -4.13
C SER A 117 -23.43 14.10 -3.75
N VAL A 118 -22.34 13.93 -4.51
CA VAL A 118 -21.10 14.70 -4.29
C VAL A 118 -21.34 16.19 -4.52
N LEU A 119 -22.02 16.58 -5.60
CA LEU A 119 -22.30 18.00 -5.89
C LEU A 119 -23.20 18.66 -4.83
N ASN A 120 -24.23 17.97 -4.37
CA ASN A 120 -25.09 18.45 -3.29
C ASN A 120 -24.31 18.61 -1.97
N HIS A 121 -23.38 17.72 -1.70
CA HIS A 121 -22.49 17.89 -0.55
C HIS A 121 -21.60 19.14 -0.72
N LEU A 122 -21.00 19.36 -1.90
CA LEU A 122 -20.19 20.56 -2.17
C LEU A 122 -20.99 21.84 -1.96
N ILE A 123 -22.30 21.84 -2.30
CA ILE A 123 -23.21 22.94 -2.02
C ILE A 123 -23.40 23.08 -0.49
N SER A 124 -23.58 21.99 0.23
CA SER A 124 -23.83 22.02 1.68
C SER A 124 -22.64 22.53 2.51
N ILE A 125 -21.42 22.42 1.99
CA ILE A 125 -20.18 22.90 2.64
C ILE A 125 -19.65 24.20 2.04
N ASP A 126 -20.47 24.90 1.24
CA ASP A 126 -20.16 26.19 0.61
C ASP A 126 -18.92 26.16 -0.32
N PHE A 127 -18.62 25.00 -0.91
CA PHE A 127 -17.65 24.89 -2.00
C PHE A 127 -18.27 25.29 -3.34
N LEU A 128 -19.55 24.99 -3.49
CA LEU A 128 -20.43 25.46 -4.57
C LEU A 128 -21.60 26.21 -3.95
N GLU A 129 -22.04 27.27 -4.61
CA GLU A 129 -23.27 28.00 -4.28
C GLU A 129 -24.29 27.80 -5.40
N LYS A 130 -25.54 27.51 -5.03
CA LYS A 130 -26.64 27.34 -5.99
C LYS A 130 -27.42 28.63 -6.16
N LEU A 131 -27.36 29.20 -7.35
CA LEU A 131 -28.14 30.38 -7.75
C LEU A 131 -29.18 29.96 -8.78
N HIS A 132 -30.45 29.83 -8.36
CA HIS A 132 -31.55 29.34 -9.20
C HIS A 132 -31.24 27.96 -9.79
N ASN A 133 -30.92 27.87 -11.09
CA ASN A 133 -30.62 26.64 -11.80
C ASN A 133 -29.12 26.46 -12.06
N GLU A 134 -28.30 27.41 -11.69
CA GLU A 134 -26.85 27.39 -11.88
C GLU A 134 -26.12 27.16 -10.56
N VAL A 135 -24.91 26.68 -10.66
CA VAL A 135 -23.97 26.62 -9.57
C VAL A 135 -22.74 27.47 -9.91
N ILE A 136 -22.25 28.17 -8.93
CA ILE A 136 -21.02 28.96 -8.97
C ILE A 136 -20.09 28.47 -7.87
N ILE A 137 -18.84 28.95 -7.83
CA ILE A 137 -17.95 28.69 -6.72
C ILE A 137 -18.46 29.44 -5.48
N GLY A 138 -18.67 28.73 -4.37
CA GLY A 138 -19.03 29.28 -3.07
C GLY A 138 -17.83 29.92 -2.35
N VAL A 139 -18.09 30.63 -1.25
CA VAL A 139 -17.06 31.38 -0.52
C VAL A 139 -15.93 30.49 0.00
N GLU A 140 -16.27 29.31 0.56
CA GLU A 140 -15.24 28.35 0.99
C GLU A 140 -14.54 27.69 -0.22
N GLY A 141 -15.25 27.49 -1.31
CA GLY A 141 -14.69 27.00 -2.57
C GLY A 141 -13.66 27.98 -3.17
N GLU A 142 -13.90 29.29 -3.10
CA GLU A 142 -12.94 30.32 -3.59
C GLU A 142 -11.56 30.20 -2.92
N LYS A 143 -11.52 29.91 -1.61
CA LYS A 143 -10.26 29.71 -0.88
C LYS A 143 -9.42 28.59 -1.47
N ILE A 144 -10.10 27.54 -1.95
CA ILE A 144 -9.47 26.36 -2.55
C ILE A 144 -9.07 26.63 -3.99
N VAL A 145 -10.02 27.06 -4.85
CA VAL A 145 -9.77 27.18 -6.28
C VAL A 145 -8.82 28.32 -6.66
N ASN A 146 -8.63 29.31 -5.78
CA ASN A 146 -7.67 30.39 -5.95
C ASN A 146 -6.29 30.08 -5.32
N SER A 147 -6.15 28.92 -4.65
CA SER A 147 -4.85 28.50 -4.14
C SER A 147 -3.91 28.15 -5.29
N ARG A 148 -2.61 28.46 -5.11
CA ARG A 148 -1.57 28.14 -6.09
C ARG A 148 -1.48 26.64 -6.41
N ASP A 149 -1.90 25.82 -5.47
CA ASP A 149 -1.78 24.36 -5.49
C ASP A 149 -3.05 23.66 -6.01
N PHE A 150 -4.08 24.44 -6.38
CA PHE A 150 -5.38 23.87 -6.80
C PHE A 150 -5.25 22.89 -7.97
N TYR A 151 -4.48 23.23 -9.00
CA TYR A 151 -4.33 22.38 -10.19
C TYR A 151 -3.40 21.18 -10.01
N SER A 152 -2.69 21.09 -8.88
CA SER A 152 -1.97 19.87 -8.52
C SER A 152 -2.96 18.85 -7.98
N VAL A 153 -3.10 17.71 -8.67
CA VAL A 153 -3.96 16.61 -8.23
C VAL A 153 -3.31 15.81 -7.12
N PHE A 154 -1.97 15.80 -7.10
CA PHE A 154 -1.20 15.07 -6.10
C PHE A 154 -1.02 15.92 -4.83
N LYS A 155 -1.15 15.25 -3.68
CA LYS A 155 -0.76 15.85 -2.41
C LYS A 155 0.75 16.11 -2.44
N THR A 156 1.15 17.34 -2.21
CA THR A 156 2.57 17.65 -2.01
C THR A 156 2.97 17.08 -0.65
N GLU A 157 3.92 16.16 -0.63
CA GLU A 157 4.46 15.66 0.63
C GLU A 157 5.07 16.81 1.42
N GLU A 158 4.57 17.00 2.63
CA GLU A 158 5.14 17.97 3.55
C GLU A 158 6.41 17.37 4.15
N ASN A 159 7.56 17.95 3.81
CA ASN A 159 8.82 17.57 4.42
C ASN A 159 9.04 18.34 5.72
N PHE A 160 9.43 17.61 6.75
CA PHE A 160 9.85 18.15 8.03
C PHE A 160 11.39 18.11 8.12
N LYS A 161 11.97 19.22 8.54
CA LYS A 161 13.41 19.30 8.80
C LYS A 161 13.74 18.59 10.10
N VAL A 162 14.64 17.61 10.01
CA VAL A 162 15.15 16.91 11.19
C VAL A 162 16.35 17.66 11.73
N VAL A 163 16.25 18.08 12.99
CA VAL A 163 17.25 18.95 13.66
C VAL A 163 17.78 18.26 14.92
N ASN A 164 19.11 18.26 15.08
CA ASN A 164 19.78 17.86 16.32
C ASN A 164 20.64 19.02 16.86
N ALA A 165 20.37 19.45 18.10
CA ALA A 165 21.10 20.53 18.74
C ALA A 165 21.26 21.76 17.84
N GLY A 166 20.21 22.17 17.13
CA GLY A 166 20.18 23.32 16.23
C GLY A 166 20.68 23.09 14.80
N ASN A 167 21.32 21.94 14.53
CA ASN A 167 21.83 21.61 13.20
C ASN A 167 20.85 20.75 12.44
N THR A 168 20.56 21.11 11.18
CA THR A 168 19.73 20.29 10.28
C THR A 168 20.51 19.08 9.82
N ILE A 169 20.00 17.87 10.09
CA ILE A 169 20.57 16.59 9.67
C ILE A 169 20.07 16.19 8.29
N GLY A 170 18.80 16.53 7.98
CA GLY A 170 18.14 16.18 6.73
C GLY A 170 16.67 16.54 6.77
N GLU A 171 15.91 16.01 5.81
CA GLU A 171 14.46 16.18 5.73
C GLU A 171 13.81 14.79 5.59
N VAL A 172 12.65 14.63 6.22
CA VAL A 172 11.81 13.43 6.08
C VAL A 172 10.39 13.84 5.69
N PRO A 173 9.72 13.09 4.80
CA PRO A 173 8.31 13.31 4.54
C PRO A 173 7.54 13.06 5.85
N PHE A 174 6.65 13.99 6.19
CA PHE A 174 5.81 13.81 7.36
C PHE A 174 4.85 12.65 7.16
N SER A 175 4.82 11.75 8.11
CA SER A 175 3.88 10.65 8.17
C SER A 175 3.28 10.60 9.58
N PRO A 176 2.04 10.13 9.75
CA PRO A 176 1.39 9.97 11.06
C PRO A 176 2.12 9.02 12.02
N GLN A 177 3.03 8.22 11.49
CA GLN A 177 3.90 7.33 12.27
C GLN A 177 5.05 8.08 12.94
N ILE A 178 5.30 9.35 12.53
CA ILE A 178 6.27 10.23 13.18
C ILE A 178 5.63 10.74 14.46
N ILE A 179 5.93 10.07 15.57
CA ILE A 179 5.47 10.41 16.91
C ILE A 179 6.65 10.59 17.87
N ASP A 180 6.43 11.30 18.95
CA ASP A 180 7.45 11.48 19.99
C ASP A 180 7.89 10.13 20.56
N ASP A 181 9.14 10.03 20.97
CA ASP A 181 9.80 8.82 21.52
C ASP A 181 10.06 7.66 20.54
N GLU A 182 9.70 7.78 19.27
CA GLU A 182 10.05 6.80 18.25
C GLU A 182 11.40 7.09 17.59
N ASN A 183 12.00 6.04 17.01
CA ASN A 183 13.30 6.12 16.35
C ASN A 183 13.13 6.22 14.83
N ILE A 184 13.93 7.11 14.21
CA ILE A 184 14.03 7.23 12.75
C ILE A 184 15.45 6.98 12.28
N LEU A 185 15.61 6.39 11.09
CA LEU A 185 16.91 6.25 10.44
C LEU A 185 17.10 7.41 9.45
N LEU A 186 18.12 8.23 9.68
CA LEU A 186 18.47 9.34 8.80
C LEU A 186 19.98 9.54 8.78
N ALA A 187 20.56 9.78 7.58
CA ALA A 187 22.00 9.95 7.38
C ALA A 187 22.82 8.81 7.99
N ALA A 188 22.37 7.55 7.79
CA ALA A 188 22.98 6.32 8.31
C ALA A 188 23.12 6.24 9.85
N LYS A 189 22.32 7.00 10.59
CA LYS A 189 22.25 6.98 12.05
C LYS A 189 20.82 6.86 12.53
N ILE A 190 20.65 6.22 13.68
CA ILE A 190 19.34 6.10 14.35
C ILE A 190 19.18 7.29 15.30
N TRP A 191 18.07 8.00 15.12
CA TRP A 191 17.73 9.18 15.87
C TRP A 191 16.41 8.95 16.60
N LYS A 192 16.34 9.34 17.87
CA LYS A 192 15.12 9.32 18.67
C LYS A 192 14.43 10.67 18.57
N ILE A 193 13.16 10.67 18.22
CA ILE A 193 12.31 11.88 18.13
C ILE A 193 12.05 12.38 19.55
N LYS A 194 12.39 13.64 19.81
CA LYS A 194 12.13 14.33 21.06
C LYS A 194 10.85 15.15 21.03
N PHE A 195 10.66 15.86 19.93
CA PHE A 195 9.58 16.81 19.81
C PHE A 195 9.29 17.12 18.33
N ILE A 196 8.02 17.29 17.99
CA ILE A 196 7.56 17.63 16.64
C ILE A 196 6.88 18.99 16.67
N ASP A 197 7.48 19.95 15.98
CA ASP A 197 6.86 21.28 15.76
C ASP A 197 6.17 21.30 14.40
N PHE A 198 4.85 21.13 14.41
CA PHE A 198 4.01 21.17 13.20
C PHE A 198 3.97 22.54 12.55
N LYS A 199 4.09 23.61 13.32
CA LYS A 199 4.00 24.98 12.81
C LYS A 199 5.25 25.36 12.01
N SER A 200 6.41 25.02 12.50
CA SER A 200 7.69 25.29 11.82
C SER A 200 8.15 24.12 10.95
N LYS A 201 7.40 23.00 10.91
CA LYS A 201 7.73 21.75 10.19
C LYS A 201 9.12 21.24 10.54
N LYS A 202 9.38 21.10 11.85
CA LYS A 202 10.66 20.61 12.38
C LYS A 202 10.46 19.43 13.32
N ILE A 203 11.37 18.48 13.24
CA ILE A 203 11.47 17.35 14.17
C ILE A 203 12.78 17.47 14.90
N GLU A 204 12.71 17.71 16.20
CA GLU A 204 13.91 17.71 17.06
C GLU A 204 14.25 16.28 17.48
N VAL A 205 15.50 15.87 17.27
CA VAL A 205 15.96 14.52 17.53
C VAL A 205 17.23 14.50 18.37
N ILE A 206 17.45 13.39 19.06
CA ILE A 206 18.72 13.06 19.73
C ILE A 206 19.21 11.72 19.18
N GLN A 207 20.49 11.43 19.34
CA GLN A 207 21.01 10.12 18.95
C GLN A 207 20.35 9.02 19.81
N ALA A 208 19.75 8.03 19.14
CA ALA A 208 19.10 6.92 19.84
C ALA A 208 20.13 6.02 20.55
N LYS A 209 19.80 5.62 21.79
CA LYS A 209 20.61 4.71 22.61
C LYS A 209 19.78 3.56 23.21
N ASP A 210 18.50 3.49 22.85
CA ASP A 210 17.52 2.59 23.45
C ASP A 210 17.39 1.22 22.75
N GLY A 211 18.13 1.01 21.65
CA GLY A 211 18.11 -0.24 20.90
C GLY A 211 16.80 -0.53 20.12
N LYS A 212 15.83 0.39 20.17
CA LYS A 212 14.60 0.26 19.37
C LYS A 212 14.94 0.29 17.89
N LYS A 213 14.29 -0.58 17.10
CA LYS A 213 14.39 -0.54 15.64
C LYS A 213 13.85 0.80 15.12
N PRO A 214 14.55 1.44 14.16
CA PRO A 214 14.03 2.66 13.56
C PRO A 214 12.78 2.36 12.72
N MET A 215 11.81 3.27 12.75
CA MET A 215 10.71 3.25 11.79
C MET A 215 11.20 3.65 10.41
N PHE A 216 10.79 2.90 9.41
CA PHE A 216 11.02 3.21 8.01
C PHE A 216 9.75 3.84 7.43
N PHE A 217 9.87 5.09 6.98
CA PHE A 217 8.79 5.80 6.32
C PHE A 217 8.69 5.31 4.88
N GLY A 218 7.85 4.33 4.64
CA GLY A 218 7.40 3.92 3.32
C GLY A 218 5.88 4.03 3.27
N SER A 219 5.33 4.77 2.32
CA SER A 219 3.93 4.57 1.93
C SER A 219 3.78 3.08 1.66
N GLY A 220 2.92 2.39 2.42
CA GLY A 220 2.80 0.94 2.38
C GLY A 220 2.68 0.44 0.94
N VAL A 221 3.78 -0.09 0.44
CA VAL A 221 3.93 -0.49 -0.96
C VAL A 221 3.02 -1.67 -1.21
N THR A 222 2.32 -1.68 -2.33
CA THR A 222 1.45 -2.79 -2.70
C THR A 222 2.25 -3.80 -3.52
N ILE A 223 2.33 -5.04 -3.05
CA ILE A 223 2.94 -6.15 -3.76
C ILE A 223 1.84 -6.95 -4.45
N HIS A 224 2.03 -7.19 -5.76
CA HIS A 224 1.07 -7.95 -6.55
C HIS A 224 1.02 -9.42 -6.12
N PRO A 225 -0.17 -10.08 -6.10
CA PRO A 225 -0.30 -11.49 -5.70
C PRO A 225 0.68 -12.41 -6.41
N ARG A 226 0.87 -12.24 -7.71
CA ARG A 226 1.76 -13.09 -8.52
C ARG A 226 3.21 -13.13 -8.03
N ILE A 227 3.71 -12.05 -7.42
CA ILE A 227 5.07 -12.03 -6.82
C ILE A 227 5.10 -12.98 -5.61
N ARG A 228 4.10 -12.91 -4.74
CA ARG A 228 4.00 -13.78 -3.56
C ARG A 228 3.77 -15.26 -3.91
N GLU A 229 2.95 -15.51 -4.92
CA GLU A 229 2.76 -16.85 -5.48
C GLU A 229 4.08 -17.41 -6.03
N LYS A 230 4.87 -16.58 -6.75
CA LYS A 230 6.20 -17.01 -7.23
C LYS A 230 7.17 -17.30 -6.08
N MET A 231 7.14 -16.53 -5.00
CA MET A 231 7.90 -16.85 -3.78
C MET A 231 7.51 -18.25 -3.25
N PHE A 232 6.21 -18.53 -3.20
CA PHE A 232 5.70 -19.83 -2.75
C PHE A 232 6.10 -20.97 -3.70
N GLU A 233 6.05 -20.75 -5.02
CA GLU A 233 6.56 -21.69 -6.01
C GLU A 233 8.05 -22.04 -5.78
N ILE A 234 8.89 -21.03 -5.51
CA ILE A 234 10.33 -21.20 -5.27
C ILE A 234 10.58 -22.07 -4.03
N LEU A 235 9.82 -21.86 -2.95
CA LEU A 235 9.97 -22.63 -1.70
C LEU A 235 9.74 -24.13 -1.88
N PHE A 236 8.81 -24.51 -2.74
CA PHE A 236 8.45 -25.91 -2.98
C PHE A 236 9.02 -26.48 -4.30
N SER A 237 9.85 -25.67 -4.99
CA SER A 237 10.62 -26.11 -6.15
C SER A 237 11.94 -26.76 -5.73
N LYS A 238 12.42 -27.70 -6.54
CA LYS A 238 13.78 -28.28 -6.45
C LYS A 238 14.75 -27.64 -7.46
N THR A 239 14.34 -26.57 -8.12
CA THR A 239 15.13 -25.93 -9.17
C THR A 239 16.31 -25.17 -8.57
N ASP A 240 17.48 -25.36 -9.13
CA ASP A 240 18.65 -24.51 -8.88
C ASP A 240 18.59 -23.28 -9.80
N TYR A 241 19.08 -22.17 -9.33
CA TYR A 241 19.03 -20.89 -10.04
C TYR A 241 20.43 -20.33 -10.28
N ASP A 242 20.89 -20.38 -11.54
CA ASP A 242 22.26 -19.97 -11.96
C ASP A 242 22.57 -18.49 -11.64
N VAL A 243 21.54 -17.70 -11.36
CA VAL A 243 21.66 -16.28 -11.06
C VAL A 243 22.11 -16.02 -9.62
N LEU A 244 22.03 -17.02 -8.75
CA LEU A 244 22.39 -16.90 -7.34
C LEU A 244 23.88 -17.20 -7.12
N ASP A 245 24.52 -16.43 -6.25
CA ASP A 245 25.81 -16.80 -5.69
C ASP A 245 25.65 -17.90 -4.61
N GLN A 246 26.76 -18.51 -4.19
CA GLN A 246 26.71 -19.62 -3.25
C GLN A 246 26.04 -19.28 -1.91
N PRO A 247 26.32 -18.13 -1.25
CA PRO A 247 25.61 -17.74 -0.03
C PRO A 247 24.08 -17.64 -0.23
N SER A 248 23.64 -17.09 -1.35
CA SER A 248 22.21 -16.98 -1.67
C SER A 248 21.57 -18.35 -1.95
N CYS A 249 22.30 -19.27 -2.58
CA CYS A 249 21.83 -20.64 -2.75
C CYS A 249 21.65 -21.34 -1.40
N ASP A 250 22.64 -21.22 -0.50
CA ASP A 250 22.59 -21.83 0.84
C ASP A 250 21.42 -21.28 1.67
N GLU A 251 21.14 -19.97 1.55
CA GLU A 251 20.01 -19.34 2.23
C GLU A 251 18.65 -19.80 1.67
N ILE A 252 18.50 -19.92 0.35
CA ILE A 252 17.29 -20.47 -0.27
C ILE A 252 17.05 -21.92 0.16
N GLU A 253 18.10 -22.75 0.23
CA GLU A 253 17.97 -24.12 0.71
C GLU A 253 17.57 -24.18 2.19
N THR A 254 18.09 -23.25 3.01
CA THR A 254 17.71 -23.15 4.43
C THR A 254 16.20 -22.88 4.56
N ILE A 255 15.68 -21.87 3.82
CA ILE A 255 14.24 -21.55 3.86
C ILE A 255 13.40 -22.74 3.33
N ARG A 256 13.83 -23.38 2.25
CA ARG A 256 13.16 -24.58 1.71
C ARG A 256 13.07 -25.69 2.75
N LYS A 257 14.15 -25.90 3.50
CA LYS A 257 14.18 -26.88 4.59
C LYS A 257 13.18 -26.51 5.69
N ASP A 258 13.11 -25.23 6.09
CA ASP A 258 12.16 -24.77 7.09
C ASP A 258 10.71 -24.98 6.66
N PHE A 259 10.42 -24.81 5.35
CA PHE A 259 9.08 -25.05 4.80
C PHE A 259 8.79 -26.52 4.45
N SER A 260 9.80 -27.41 4.43
CA SER A 260 9.62 -28.83 4.15
C SER A 260 8.81 -29.59 5.20
N VAL A 261 8.62 -28.99 6.38
CA VAL A 261 7.77 -29.53 7.45
C VAL A 261 6.28 -29.50 7.10
N PHE A 262 5.89 -28.69 6.12
CA PHE A 262 4.50 -28.63 5.64
C PHE A 262 4.28 -29.61 4.48
N ASN A 263 3.17 -30.38 4.54
CA ASN A 263 2.80 -31.29 3.48
C ASN A 263 1.93 -30.58 2.42
N ILE A 264 2.54 -29.68 1.67
CA ILE A 264 1.87 -28.92 0.60
C ILE A 264 1.74 -29.84 -0.64
N GLN A 265 0.51 -30.05 -1.09
CA GLN A 265 0.18 -30.87 -2.28
C GLN A 265 -0.23 -29.98 -3.46
N ASP A 266 -0.96 -28.92 -3.19
CA ASP A 266 -1.43 -27.95 -4.19
C ASP A 266 -1.12 -26.52 -3.77
N LEU A 267 -0.18 -25.89 -4.48
CA LEU A 267 0.22 -24.50 -4.21
C LEU A 267 -0.90 -23.46 -4.37
N LYS A 268 -2.00 -23.81 -5.06
CA LYS A 268 -3.16 -22.94 -5.21
C LYS A 268 -4.10 -23.00 -3.99
N VAL A 269 -4.11 -24.13 -3.31
CA VAL A 269 -5.06 -24.46 -2.24
C VAL A 269 -4.39 -24.42 -0.87
N ASP A 270 -3.27 -25.11 -0.73
CA ASP A 270 -2.63 -25.32 0.56
C ASP A 270 -1.88 -24.08 1.03
N ARG A 271 -2.03 -23.73 2.33
CA ARG A 271 -1.31 -22.63 2.95
C ARG A 271 -0.65 -23.09 4.24
N PRO A 272 0.68 -22.86 4.39
CA PRO A 272 1.40 -23.27 5.59
C PRO A 272 0.83 -22.62 6.84
N LEU A 273 0.51 -23.41 7.86
CA LEU A 273 0.12 -23.01 9.18
C LEU A 273 1.10 -23.58 10.21
N LEU A 274 2.00 -22.74 10.69
CA LEU A 274 2.91 -23.09 11.77
C LEU A 274 2.16 -23.01 13.08
N THR A 275 2.14 -24.12 13.81
CA THR A 275 1.51 -24.20 15.13
C THR A 275 2.61 -24.31 16.18
N ALA A 276 2.74 -23.29 17.01
CA ALA A 276 3.54 -23.27 18.24
C ALA A 276 2.62 -23.26 19.47
N GLU A 277 3.17 -23.54 20.67
CA GLU A 277 2.36 -23.75 21.89
C GLU A 277 1.32 -22.66 22.20
N LYS A 278 1.58 -21.38 21.83
CA LYS A 278 0.70 -20.25 22.13
C LYS A 278 0.41 -19.33 20.95
N GLN A 279 0.95 -19.62 19.78
CA GLN A 279 0.88 -18.72 18.65
C GLN A 279 0.77 -19.51 17.34
N LEU A 280 -0.09 -19.05 16.44
CA LEU A 280 -0.21 -19.59 15.11
C LEU A 280 0.42 -18.60 14.12
N GLN A 281 1.12 -19.12 13.12
CA GLN A 281 1.58 -18.30 12.00
C GLN A 281 1.04 -18.88 10.69
N LEU A 282 0.14 -18.14 10.06
CA LEU A 282 -0.46 -18.51 8.77
C LEU A 282 0.22 -17.76 7.64
N PHE A 283 0.88 -18.48 6.74
CA PHE A 283 1.46 -17.93 5.53
C PHE A 283 0.44 -17.96 4.40
N THR A 284 0.10 -16.81 3.86
CA THR A 284 -0.92 -16.70 2.81
C THR A 284 -0.34 -16.66 1.41
N PHE A 285 0.90 -16.18 1.25
CA PHE A 285 1.58 -15.96 -0.02
C PHE A 285 0.68 -15.30 -1.06
N THR A 286 -0.01 -14.24 -0.64
CA THR A 286 -0.88 -13.43 -1.50
C THR A 286 -0.52 -11.95 -1.46
N GLY A 287 -1.14 -11.15 -2.33
CA GLY A 287 -0.82 -9.73 -2.47
C GLY A 287 -1.20 -8.89 -1.25
N THR A 288 -0.54 -7.74 -1.11
CA THR A 288 -0.72 -6.85 0.05
C THR A 288 -2.18 -6.45 0.28
N ARG A 289 -2.95 -6.13 -0.78
CA ARG A 289 -4.36 -5.71 -0.64
C ARG A 289 -5.26 -6.84 -0.15
N ILE A 290 -5.00 -8.07 -0.62
CA ILE A 290 -5.70 -9.27 -0.16
C ILE A 290 -5.36 -9.53 1.31
N ASN A 291 -4.07 -9.48 1.69
CA ASN A 291 -3.66 -9.65 3.09
C ASN A 291 -4.30 -8.60 4.01
N ARG A 292 -4.33 -7.33 3.60
CA ARG A 292 -5.02 -6.27 4.36
C ARG A 292 -6.53 -6.53 4.50
N THR A 293 -7.14 -7.11 3.48
CA THR A 293 -8.55 -7.50 3.56
C THR A 293 -8.74 -8.66 4.52
N ILE A 294 -7.89 -9.69 4.48
CA ILE A 294 -7.91 -10.78 5.47
C ILE A 294 -7.72 -10.23 6.88
N GLN A 295 -6.77 -9.31 7.08
CA GLN A 295 -6.55 -8.65 8.38
C GLN A 295 -7.81 -7.93 8.87
N LEU A 296 -8.45 -7.16 7.98
CA LEU A 296 -9.71 -6.46 8.28
C LEU A 296 -10.80 -7.45 8.73
N LEU A 297 -10.97 -8.55 7.98
CA LEU A 297 -11.97 -9.57 8.29
C LEU A 297 -11.67 -10.30 9.60
N LEU A 298 -10.40 -10.62 9.89
CA LEU A 298 -9.99 -11.19 11.18
C LEU A 298 -10.29 -10.23 12.34
N ASN A 299 -10.04 -8.94 12.16
CA ASN A 299 -10.35 -7.93 13.17
C ASN A 299 -11.86 -7.81 13.41
N ILE A 300 -12.68 -7.82 12.36
CA ILE A 300 -14.16 -7.84 12.47
C ILE A 300 -14.63 -9.10 13.22
N ALA A 301 -14.00 -10.25 12.96
CA ALA A 301 -14.30 -11.50 13.65
C ALA A 301 -13.75 -11.56 15.09
N GLY A 302 -13.10 -10.51 15.58
CA GLY A 302 -12.51 -10.45 16.91
C GLY A 302 -11.30 -11.38 17.08
N VAL A 303 -10.58 -11.68 16.02
CA VAL A 303 -9.35 -12.48 16.03
C VAL A 303 -8.16 -11.54 16.14
N LYS A 304 -7.45 -11.60 17.25
CA LYS A 304 -6.24 -10.82 17.44
C LYS A 304 -5.12 -11.35 16.53
N ASN A 305 -4.59 -10.49 15.70
CA ASN A 305 -3.62 -10.85 14.68
C ASN A 305 -2.65 -9.70 14.39
N ASN A 306 -1.48 -10.05 13.87
CA ASN A 306 -0.48 -9.13 13.35
C ASN A 306 -0.05 -9.59 11.96
N LEU A 307 -0.08 -8.70 10.97
CA LEU A 307 0.34 -8.98 9.61
C LEU A 307 1.82 -8.62 9.43
N ASP A 308 2.63 -9.60 9.02
CA ASP A 308 3.96 -9.38 8.49
C ASP A 308 3.92 -9.41 6.95
N ASP A 309 3.97 -8.22 6.34
CA ASP A 309 3.95 -8.08 4.88
C ASP A 309 5.21 -8.69 4.22
N SER A 310 6.35 -8.79 4.91
CA SER A 310 7.60 -9.30 4.33
C SER A 310 7.51 -10.80 4.00
N SER A 311 7.00 -11.56 4.92
CA SER A 311 6.76 -13.01 4.80
C SER A 311 5.39 -13.36 4.23
N SER A 312 4.50 -12.36 4.05
CA SER A 312 3.08 -12.57 3.72
C SER A 312 2.39 -13.51 4.71
N SER A 313 2.58 -13.27 6.01
CA SER A 313 2.04 -14.11 7.07
C SER A 313 1.30 -13.33 8.15
N PHE A 314 0.45 -14.05 8.87
CA PHE A 314 -0.28 -13.57 10.03
C PHE A 314 0.19 -14.31 11.29
N GLU A 315 0.64 -13.56 12.29
CA GLU A 315 0.74 -14.05 13.65
C GLU A 315 -0.64 -13.94 14.31
N ILE A 316 -1.17 -15.05 14.81
CA ILE A 316 -2.55 -15.15 15.31
C ILE A 316 -2.53 -15.65 16.75
N GLU A 317 -3.16 -14.89 17.66
CA GLU A 317 -3.16 -15.16 19.11
C GLU A 317 -4.46 -15.84 19.59
N VAL A 318 -4.99 -16.76 18.81
CA VAL A 318 -6.15 -17.60 19.23
C VAL A 318 -5.84 -19.07 19.06
N PRO A 319 -6.52 -19.96 19.81
CA PRO A 319 -6.40 -21.40 19.60
C PRO A 319 -6.78 -21.78 18.16
N LYS A 320 -6.08 -22.77 17.61
CA LYS A 320 -6.32 -23.26 16.26
C LYS A 320 -7.79 -23.60 15.96
N GLN A 321 -8.46 -24.28 16.88
CA GLN A 321 -9.87 -24.66 16.73
C GLN A 321 -10.77 -23.42 16.58
N GLU A 322 -10.48 -22.36 17.32
CA GLU A 322 -11.16 -21.10 17.20
C GLU A 322 -10.89 -20.44 15.85
N LEU A 323 -9.62 -20.40 15.39
CA LEU A 323 -9.28 -19.87 14.06
C LEU A 323 -10.04 -20.62 12.98
N LEU A 324 -10.00 -21.95 12.97
CA LEU A 324 -10.66 -22.78 11.96
C LEU A 324 -12.20 -22.62 11.99
N SER A 325 -12.81 -22.48 13.16
CA SER A 325 -14.25 -22.23 13.28
C SER A 325 -14.63 -20.88 12.69
N LYS A 326 -13.83 -19.84 12.92
CA LYS A 326 -14.05 -18.50 12.42
C LYS A 326 -13.67 -18.37 10.93
N TRP A 327 -12.72 -19.17 10.44
CA TRP A 327 -12.23 -19.12 9.07
C TRP A 327 -13.35 -19.27 8.04
N ASN A 328 -14.24 -20.23 8.23
CA ASN A 328 -15.37 -20.49 7.35
C ASN A 328 -16.44 -19.39 7.36
N SER A 329 -16.38 -18.48 8.33
CA SER A 329 -17.29 -17.35 8.50
C SER A 329 -16.61 -15.99 8.41
N LEU A 330 -15.39 -15.92 7.86
CA LEU A 330 -14.66 -14.66 7.73
C LEU A 330 -15.30 -13.70 6.72
N THR A 331 -15.96 -14.22 5.69
CA THR A 331 -16.66 -13.37 4.72
C THR A 331 -17.79 -12.60 5.41
N GLN A 332 -17.85 -11.30 5.19
CA GLN A 332 -18.79 -10.40 5.84
C GLN A 332 -19.61 -9.61 4.82
N PRO A 333 -20.88 -9.28 5.13
CA PRO A 333 -21.64 -8.35 4.29
C PRO A 333 -20.91 -7.02 4.12
N LEU A 334 -20.97 -6.44 2.91
CA LEU A 334 -20.32 -5.17 2.60
C LEU A 334 -20.67 -4.05 3.58
N ALA A 335 -21.92 -4.01 4.08
CA ALA A 335 -22.35 -3.02 5.06
C ALA A 335 -21.58 -3.12 6.39
N VAL A 336 -21.20 -4.33 6.82
CA VAL A 336 -20.40 -4.55 8.04
C VAL A 336 -18.98 -4.06 7.81
N ILE A 337 -18.42 -4.35 6.66
CA ILE A 337 -17.09 -3.87 6.24
C ILE A 337 -17.08 -2.34 6.17
N ASP A 338 -18.08 -1.74 5.53
CA ASP A 338 -18.20 -0.28 5.40
C ASP A 338 -18.31 0.43 6.74
N ASN A 339 -19.11 -0.13 7.67
CA ASN A 339 -19.22 0.38 9.03
C ASN A 339 -17.89 0.29 9.80
N HIS A 340 -17.17 -0.81 9.64
CA HIS A 340 -15.88 -0.99 10.31
C HIS A 340 -14.84 0.02 9.77
N ILE A 341 -14.74 0.19 8.45
CA ILE A 341 -13.86 1.20 7.82
C ILE A 341 -14.26 2.61 8.22
N SER A 342 -15.56 2.90 8.32
CA SER A 342 -16.08 4.19 8.80
C SER A 342 -15.62 4.50 10.22
N ASN A 343 -15.65 3.51 11.12
CA ASN A 343 -15.16 3.64 12.49
C ASN A 343 -13.63 3.81 12.53
N LEU A 344 -12.89 3.04 11.73
CA LEU A 344 -11.43 3.20 11.57
C LEU A 344 -11.07 4.62 11.10
N LEU A 345 -11.82 5.18 10.15
CA LEU A 345 -11.59 6.52 9.65
C LEU A 345 -11.77 7.58 10.73
N GLN A 346 -12.74 7.41 11.65
CA GLN A 346 -12.94 8.33 12.78
C GLN A 346 -11.77 8.32 13.75
N THR A 347 -11.16 7.16 13.98
CA THR A 347 -10.01 6.99 14.89
C THR A 347 -8.67 7.26 14.20
N THR A 348 -8.61 7.10 12.89
CA THR A 348 -7.39 7.22 12.08
C THR A 348 -7.67 8.02 10.78
N PRO A 349 -7.88 9.35 10.88
CA PRO A 349 -8.17 10.19 9.71
C PRO A 349 -7.11 10.14 8.61
N THR A 350 -5.90 9.77 8.98
CA THR A 350 -4.74 9.62 8.08
C THR A 350 -4.89 8.51 7.04
N LEU A 351 -5.90 7.65 7.16
CA LEU A 351 -6.27 6.68 6.12
C LEU A 351 -6.59 7.34 4.77
N LEU A 352 -6.96 8.62 4.75
CA LEU A 352 -7.21 9.40 3.52
C LEU A 352 -6.01 10.22 3.04
N ASP A 353 -4.85 10.13 3.69
CA ASP A 353 -3.68 10.94 3.34
C ASP A 353 -3.12 10.69 1.94
N PHE A 354 -3.48 9.59 1.32
CA PHE A 354 -3.15 9.32 -0.09
C PHE A 354 -3.90 10.21 -1.08
N SER A 355 -5.02 10.83 -0.65
CA SER A 355 -5.87 11.68 -1.48
C SER A 355 -5.86 13.13 -0.99
N LYS A 356 -5.56 14.06 -1.89
CA LYS A 356 -5.59 15.49 -1.59
C LYS A 356 -7.02 16.00 -1.34
N TRP A 357 -8.00 15.44 -2.06
CA TRP A 357 -9.37 15.93 -2.09
C TRP A 357 -10.35 15.01 -1.33
N GLY A 358 -9.89 13.81 -0.93
CA GLY A 358 -10.74 12.82 -0.28
C GLY A 358 -11.38 13.30 1.03
N HIS A 359 -10.69 14.14 1.80
CA HIS A 359 -11.20 14.67 3.07
C HIS A 359 -12.44 15.58 2.91
N PHE A 360 -12.66 16.14 1.74
CA PHE A 360 -13.81 17.00 1.45
C PHE A 360 -15.03 16.24 0.92
N LEU A 361 -14.92 14.92 0.76
CA LEU A 361 -16.04 14.08 0.33
C LEU A 361 -16.97 13.72 1.50
N PRO A 362 -18.24 13.40 1.23
CA PRO A 362 -19.09 12.71 2.20
C PRO A 362 -18.43 11.42 2.70
N GLN A 363 -18.65 11.07 3.97
CA GLN A 363 -18.02 9.90 4.61
C GLN A 363 -18.25 8.58 3.82
N THR A 364 -19.42 8.42 3.21
CA THR A 364 -19.72 7.25 2.37
C THR A 364 -18.78 7.10 1.18
N PHE A 365 -18.37 8.20 0.55
CA PHE A 365 -17.41 8.18 -0.56
C PHE A 365 -15.96 8.09 -0.07
N GLN A 366 -15.66 8.62 1.11
CA GLN A 366 -14.38 8.41 1.78
C GLN A 366 -14.13 6.91 2.05
N VAL A 367 -15.14 6.20 2.56
CA VAL A 367 -15.08 4.74 2.76
C VAL A 367 -14.88 4.00 1.44
N LYS A 368 -15.55 4.42 0.36
CA LYS A 368 -15.35 3.82 -0.98
C LYS A 368 -13.91 4.00 -1.49
N LEU A 369 -13.34 5.20 -1.33
CA LEU A 369 -11.93 5.47 -1.71
C LEU A 369 -10.95 4.61 -0.90
N ILE A 370 -11.16 4.49 0.42
CA ILE A 370 -10.33 3.66 1.30
C ILE A 370 -10.40 2.19 0.87
N LYS A 371 -11.61 1.68 0.59
CA LYS A 371 -11.78 0.31 0.11
C LYS A 371 -10.99 0.06 -1.16
N GLU A 372 -11.15 0.93 -2.14
CA GLU A 372 -10.49 0.78 -3.43
C GLU A 372 -8.97 0.91 -3.34
N LYS A 373 -8.46 1.75 -2.43
CA LYS A 373 -7.02 1.95 -2.23
C LYS A 373 -6.34 0.79 -1.52
N TYR A 374 -6.92 0.31 -0.41
CA TYR A 374 -6.22 -0.57 0.52
C TYR A 374 -6.68 -2.02 0.47
N PHE A 375 -7.89 -2.31 0.01
CA PHE A 375 -8.52 -3.62 0.11
C PHE A 375 -8.84 -4.21 -1.26
N ASP A 376 -8.94 -5.53 -1.29
CA ASP A 376 -9.38 -6.31 -2.45
C ASP A 376 -10.39 -7.35 -1.97
N ILE A 377 -11.63 -6.91 -1.76
CA ILE A 377 -12.67 -7.71 -1.13
C ILE A 377 -13.04 -8.91 -2.01
N ALA A 378 -13.30 -8.68 -3.30
CA ALA A 378 -13.78 -9.72 -4.22
C ALA A 378 -12.77 -10.87 -4.37
N ASN A 379 -11.48 -10.56 -4.64
CA ASN A 379 -10.45 -11.58 -4.75
C ASN A 379 -10.16 -12.25 -3.40
N THR A 380 -10.32 -11.53 -2.28
CA THR A 380 -10.17 -12.12 -0.95
C THR A 380 -11.28 -13.13 -0.64
N GLU A 381 -12.54 -12.80 -0.91
CA GLU A 381 -13.66 -13.72 -0.73
C GLU A 381 -13.46 -14.99 -1.55
N GLN A 382 -13.08 -14.83 -2.82
CA GLN A 382 -12.76 -15.97 -3.68
C GLN A 382 -11.61 -16.81 -3.13
N LEU A 383 -10.52 -16.16 -2.68
CA LEU A 383 -9.35 -16.87 -2.13
C LEU A 383 -9.72 -17.65 -0.86
N LEU A 384 -10.48 -17.06 0.06
CA LEU A 384 -10.89 -17.70 1.32
C LEU A 384 -11.74 -18.96 1.10
N THR A 385 -12.46 -19.08 -0.02
CA THR A 385 -13.20 -20.30 -0.37
C THR A 385 -12.30 -21.41 -0.87
N ILE A 386 -11.09 -21.10 -1.34
CA ILE A 386 -10.17 -22.02 -1.99
C ILE A 386 -9.09 -22.51 -1.02
N ILE A 387 -8.48 -21.59 -0.28
CA ILE A 387 -7.29 -21.92 0.53
C ILE A 387 -7.63 -22.72 1.79
N LYS A 388 -6.70 -23.63 2.13
CA LYS A 388 -6.78 -24.49 3.31
C LYS A 388 -5.48 -24.42 4.11
N PRO A 389 -5.54 -24.12 5.41
CA PRO A 389 -4.37 -24.18 6.26
C PRO A 389 -3.85 -25.61 6.39
N VAL A 390 -2.56 -25.81 6.16
CA VAL A 390 -1.85 -27.08 6.30
C VAL A 390 -0.80 -26.94 7.40
N GLU A 391 -0.95 -27.76 8.43
CA GLU A 391 -0.06 -27.69 9.58
C GLU A 391 1.32 -28.32 9.31
N ASN A 392 2.30 -27.86 10.10
CA ASN A 392 3.58 -28.50 10.18
C ASN A 392 3.42 -29.90 10.78
N LYS A 393 4.16 -30.88 10.22
CA LYS A 393 4.28 -32.19 10.84
C LYS A 393 4.86 -32.00 12.25
N GLN A 394 4.17 -32.51 13.27
CA GLN A 394 4.76 -32.57 14.61
C GLN A 394 6.08 -33.35 14.50
N GLN A 395 7.19 -32.69 14.76
CA GLN A 395 8.41 -33.42 15.06
C GLN A 395 8.16 -34.10 16.41
N PHE A 396 7.88 -35.40 16.36
CA PHE A 396 8.00 -36.21 17.58
C PHE A 396 9.48 -36.15 17.99
N ALA A 397 9.74 -35.43 19.07
CA ALA A 397 11.04 -35.37 19.74
C ALA A 397 11.32 -36.71 20.42
#